data_53fbbe6d38680e4db84953ba94eed094
#
_entry.id   53fbbe6d38680e4db84953ba94eed094
#
_cell.length_a   1.000
_cell.length_b   1.000
_cell.length_c   1.000
_cell.angle_alpha   90.00
_cell.angle_beta   90.00
_cell.angle_gamma   90.00
#
_symmetry.space_group_name_H-M   'P 1'
#
loop_
_entity.id
_entity.type
_entity.pdbx_description
1 polymer ?
#
loop_
_entity_poly.entity_id
_entity_poly.type
_entity_poly.pdbx_seq_one_letter_code
_entity_poly.pdbx_strand_id
1 'polypeptide(L)' 'MCWAIPGKVVEVKGFLAKVDFEGSVKEVILAVDDVKEGDIVMVHAGVAITKMSEEEWEEEQRFLKELLEGRS' A
#
# COMPACT_ATOMS: atom_id res chain seq x y z
N MET A 1 2.48 8.16 17.30
CA MET A 1 2.77 8.60 15.94
C MET A 1 2.18 7.61 14.95
N CYS A 2 1.41 8.11 14.02
CA CYS A 2 0.70 7.26 13.09
C CYS A 2 1.39 7.26 11.74
N TRP A 3 1.89 6.12 11.37
CA TRP A 3 2.54 5.95 10.09
C TRP A 3 1.76 4.92 9.30
N ALA A 4 1.39 5.28 8.10
CA ALA A 4 0.83 4.31 7.17
C ALA A 4 1.94 3.90 6.22
N ILE A 5 2.12 2.60 6.10
CA ILE A 5 3.17 2.05 5.26
C ILE A 5 2.53 1.43 4.04
N PRO A 6 2.99 1.77 2.84
CA PRO A 6 2.41 1.19 1.63
C PRO A 6 2.90 -0.23 1.43
N GLY A 7 2.02 -1.07 0.92
CA GLY A 7 2.37 -2.43 0.61
C GLY A 7 1.53 -2.93 -0.54
N LYS A 8 2.05 -3.91 -1.25
CA LYS A 8 1.36 -4.48 -2.40
C LYS A 8 0.69 -5.78 -2.00
N VAL A 9 -0.59 -5.88 -2.29
CA VAL A 9 -1.37 -7.08 -1.95
C VAL A 9 -0.96 -8.22 -2.86
N VAL A 10 -0.57 -9.34 -2.26
CA VAL A 10 -0.19 -10.52 -3.04
C VAL A 10 -1.21 -11.64 -2.90
N GLU A 11 -2.07 -11.57 -1.89
CA GLU A 11 -3.11 -12.59 -1.73
C GLU A 11 -4.20 -12.02 -0.84
N VAL A 12 -5.45 -12.36 -1.15
CA VAL A 12 -6.60 -11.92 -0.36
C VAL A 12 -7.40 -13.13 0.08
N LYS A 13 -7.74 -13.17 1.34
CA LYS A 13 -8.59 -14.22 1.90
C LYS A 13 -9.61 -13.59 2.82
N GLY A 14 -10.84 -13.41 2.32
CA GLY A 14 -11.87 -12.77 3.11
C GLY A 14 -11.44 -11.37 3.51
N PHE A 15 -11.37 -11.12 4.80
CA PHE A 15 -10.94 -9.81 5.28
C PHE A 15 -9.47 -9.79 5.73
N LEU A 16 -8.72 -10.81 5.32
CA LEU A 16 -7.29 -10.85 5.56
C LEU A 16 -6.56 -10.81 4.22
N ALA A 17 -5.40 -10.22 4.21
CA ALA A 17 -4.60 -10.16 3.00
C ALA A 17 -3.14 -10.32 3.34
N LYS A 18 -2.40 -10.89 2.41
CA LYS A 18 -0.95 -10.93 2.51
C LYS A 18 -0.42 -9.78 1.69
N VAL A 19 0.43 -9.00 2.31
CA VAL A 19 0.93 -7.77 1.72
C VAL A 19 2.45 -7.80 1.71
N ASP A 20 3.01 -7.46 0.58
CA ASP A 20 4.45 -7.44 0.39
C ASP A 20 4.97 -6.02 0.65
N PHE A 21 5.83 -5.90 1.66
CA PHE A 21 6.49 -4.65 1.99
C PHE A 21 7.94 -4.74 1.56
N GLU A 22 8.16 -4.63 0.27
CA GLU A 22 9.49 -4.65 -0.31
C GLU A 22 10.24 -5.92 0.05
N GLY A 23 9.62 -7.05 -0.20
CA GLY A 23 10.26 -8.33 0.00
C GLY A 23 9.88 -9.02 1.30
N SER A 24 9.20 -8.33 2.18
CA SER A 24 8.72 -8.91 3.43
C SER A 24 7.21 -9.03 3.37
N VAL A 25 6.71 -10.25 3.33
CA VAL A 25 5.27 -10.50 3.21
C VAL A 25 4.68 -10.69 4.60
N LYS A 26 3.63 -9.91 4.88
CA LYS A 26 2.96 -9.99 6.16
C LYS A 26 1.46 -10.05 5.96
N GLU A 27 0.78 -10.64 6.93
CA GLU A 27 -0.68 -10.73 6.90
C GLU A 27 -1.26 -9.51 7.60
N VAL A 28 -2.25 -8.89 6.96
CA VAL A 28 -2.89 -7.71 7.52
C VAL A 28 -4.40 -7.89 7.47
N ILE A 29 -5.08 -7.15 8.31
CA ILE A 29 -6.54 -7.13 8.34
C ILE A 29 -7.00 -6.04 7.38
N LEU A 30 -7.99 -6.38 6.55
CA LEU A 30 -8.52 -5.44 5.58
C LEU A 30 -9.66 -4.65 6.20
N ALA A 31 -9.47 -3.35 6.31
CA ALA A 31 -10.53 -2.45 6.74
C ALA A 31 -11.09 -1.65 5.56
N VAL A 32 -10.72 -2.07 4.35
CA VAL A 32 -11.14 -1.39 3.14
C VAL A 32 -11.70 -2.43 2.18
N ASP A 33 -12.73 -2.05 1.43
CA ASP A 33 -13.41 -2.95 0.50
C ASP A 33 -12.73 -3.01 -0.85
N ASP A 34 -13.07 -4.05 -1.61
CA ASP A 34 -12.66 -4.18 -3.02
C ASP A 34 -11.15 -4.24 -3.22
N VAL A 35 -10.47 -4.91 -2.30
CA VAL A 35 -9.03 -5.10 -2.43
C VAL A 35 -8.76 -6.36 -3.23
N LYS A 36 -7.88 -6.26 -4.19
CA LYS A 36 -7.48 -7.37 -5.04
C LYS A 36 -5.98 -7.51 -5.06
N GLU A 37 -5.54 -8.66 -5.56
CA GLU A 37 -4.12 -8.88 -5.75
C GLU A 37 -3.58 -7.82 -6.70
N GLY A 38 -2.44 -7.26 -6.33
CA GLY A 38 -1.82 -6.22 -7.13
C GLY A 38 -2.15 -4.82 -6.66
N ASP A 39 -3.17 -4.66 -5.81
CA ASP A 39 -3.51 -3.34 -5.28
C ASP A 39 -2.46 -2.91 -4.25
N ILE A 40 -2.31 -1.60 -4.14
CA ILE A 40 -1.47 -1.03 -3.11
C ILE A 40 -2.37 -0.58 -1.98
N VAL A 41 -2.02 -0.97 -0.77
CA VAL A 41 -2.78 -0.56 0.40
C VAL A 41 -1.86 0.14 1.38
N MET A 42 -2.44 1.06 2.13
CA MET A 42 -1.72 1.72 3.21
C MET A 42 -2.06 0.99 4.50
N VAL A 43 -1.04 0.51 5.16
CA VAL A 43 -1.20 -0.32 6.34
C VAL A 43 -0.72 0.42 7.58
N HIS A 44 -1.56 0.46 8.58
CA HIS A 44 -1.24 1.10 9.85
C HIS A 44 -1.53 0.08 10.96
N ALA A 45 -0.49 -0.25 11.73
CA ALA A 45 -0.63 -1.17 12.86
C ALA A 45 -1.25 -2.50 12.45
N GLY A 46 -0.88 -3.02 11.27
CA GLY A 46 -1.36 -4.31 10.82
C GLY A 46 -2.74 -4.29 10.18
N VAL A 47 -3.29 -3.10 9.94
CA VAL A 47 -4.60 -2.94 9.35
C VAL A 47 -4.49 -2.12 8.07
N ALA A 48 -5.02 -2.66 6.98
CA ALA A 48 -5.06 -1.91 5.72
C ALA A 48 -6.22 -0.94 5.77
N ILE A 49 -5.93 0.34 5.79
CA ILE A 49 -6.94 1.35 6.01
C ILE A 49 -7.35 2.09 4.75
N THR A 50 -6.55 2.01 3.71
CA THR A 50 -6.81 2.73 2.47
C THR A 50 -6.25 1.94 1.31
N LYS A 51 -6.93 2.02 0.18
CA LYS A 51 -6.49 1.35 -1.03
C LYS A 51 -6.11 2.39 -2.06
N MET A 52 -5.09 2.07 -2.84
CA MET A 52 -4.60 2.93 -3.89
C MET A 52 -4.35 2.08 -5.12
N SER A 53 -4.70 2.56 -6.28
CA SER A 53 -4.42 1.81 -7.49
C SER A 53 -2.94 1.91 -7.82
N GLU A 54 -2.48 0.99 -8.67
CA GLU A 54 -1.08 1.04 -9.09
C GLU A 54 -0.76 2.35 -9.79
N GLU A 55 -1.72 2.84 -10.55
CA GLU A 55 -1.55 4.11 -11.23
C GLU A 55 -1.36 5.26 -10.27
N GLU A 56 -2.19 5.31 -9.24
CA GLU A 56 -2.08 6.34 -8.22
C GLU A 56 -0.76 6.24 -7.47
N TRP A 57 -0.35 5.02 -7.21
CA TRP A 57 0.90 4.78 -6.52
C TRP A 57 2.08 5.31 -7.34
N GLU A 58 2.07 5.02 -8.63
CA GLU A 58 3.14 5.48 -9.51
C GLU A 58 3.18 7.00 -9.61
N GLU A 59 2.01 7.62 -9.64
CA GLU A 59 1.96 9.07 -9.68
C GLU A 59 2.55 9.68 -8.43
N GLU A 60 2.24 9.10 -7.29
CA GLU A 60 2.78 9.59 -6.03
C GLU A 60 4.29 9.42 -5.97
N GLN A 61 4.76 8.29 -6.44
CA GLN A 61 6.20 8.04 -6.48
C GLN A 61 6.91 9.04 -7.36
N ARG A 62 6.31 9.33 -8.51
CA ARG A 62 6.89 10.29 -9.43
C ARG A 62 6.92 11.69 -8.83
N PHE A 63 5.84 12.06 -8.18
CA PHE A 63 5.75 13.38 -7.53
C PHE A 63 6.80 13.52 -6.44
N LEU A 64 6.93 12.52 -5.61
CA LEU A 64 7.92 12.53 -4.54
C LEU A 64 9.33 12.60 -5.09
N LYS A 65 9.57 11.86 -6.17
CA LYS A 65 10.88 11.86 -6.77
C LYS A 65 11.25 13.25 -7.26
N GLU A 66 10.31 13.93 -7.88
CA GLU A 66 10.57 15.28 -8.36
C GLU A 66 10.88 16.23 -7.24
N LEU A 67 10.14 16.11 -6.14
CA LEU A 67 10.39 16.96 -4.99
C LEU A 67 11.75 16.70 -4.38
N LEU A 68 12.10 15.43 -4.24
CA LEU A 68 13.34 15.06 -3.58
C LEU A 68 14.55 15.39 -4.43
N GLU A 69 14.39 15.44 -5.74
CA GLU A 69 15.48 15.78 -6.61
C GLU A 69 15.66 17.29 -6.77
N GLY A 70 14.87 18.04 -6.03
CA GLY A 70 15.01 19.47 -6.04
C GLY A 70 14.69 20.11 -7.37
N ARG A 71 13.77 19.53 -8.08
CA ARG A 71 13.39 20.08 -9.34
C ARG A 71 12.79 21.43 -9.20
N SER A 72 13.12 22.24 -9.98
CA SER A 72 12.56 23.59 -9.89
C SER A 72 11.90 23.93 -11.20
#